data_bf6f65dbd8bb2350fd81731dd0b3b870
#
_entry.id   bf6f65dbd8bb2350fd81731dd0b3b870
#
_cell.length_a   1.000
_cell.length_b   1.000
_cell.length_c   1.000
_cell.angle_alpha   90.00
_cell.angle_beta   90.00
_cell.angle_gamma   90.00
#
_symmetry.space_group_name_H-M   'P 1'
#
loop_
_entity.id
_entity.type
_entity.pdbx_description
1 polymer ?
#
loop_
_entity_poly.entity_id
_entity_poly.type
_entity_poly.pdbx_seq_one_letter_code
_entity_poly.pdbx_strand_id
1 'polypeptide(L)'
;MKVLVLSGRFGMGHEMAANAICEQFRKLDKDTEIVKKDLLEELYPHISKLIFGGFRLMVEHCHGIYNFIYKMSGKMKVEMQPRGAAIYKKLKKILEKEQPDVIVCTHPMCVKAIASYKEKTGLSTPLVTCITDISMHPEWKADQTDLYLAPTREIKEHLICEGTKAENILVTGIPVRQQFLNMDRNHLENEKKVRKVLVMGGGLGLMPDLRRLLGKLHSMQSVQTIVITGKNHKMYEEWVNRYEDVKVLGYTENISKYMRWADLVITKA
;
A
#
# COMPACT_ATOMS: atom_id res chain seq x y z
N MET A 1 -5.75 -25.42 -2.24
CA MET A 1 -6.54 -24.20 -1.87
C MET A 1 -6.30 -23.12 -2.91
N LYS A 2 -7.33 -22.35 -3.27
CA LYS A 2 -7.19 -21.21 -4.20
C LYS A 2 -7.51 -19.87 -3.51
N VAL A 3 -6.55 -18.94 -3.53
CA VAL A 3 -6.65 -17.63 -2.88
C VAL A 3 -6.77 -16.54 -3.94
N LEU A 4 -7.84 -15.75 -3.89
CA LEU A 4 -8.01 -14.57 -4.72
C LEU A 4 -7.61 -13.32 -3.91
N VAL A 5 -6.52 -12.66 -4.29
CA VAL A 5 -6.06 -11.41 -3.67
C VAL A 5 -6.49 -10.22 -4.54
N LEU A 6 -7.36 -9.38 -4.00
CA LEU A 6 -7.85 -8.18 -4.68
C LEU A 6 -7.22 -6.92 -4.08
N SER A 7 -6.68 -6.08 -4.94
CA SER A 7 -6.04 -4.81 -4.57
C SER A 7 -6.46 -3.67 -5.51
N GLY A 8 -5.94 -2.47 -5.27
CA GLY A 8 -6.13 -1.31 -6.13
C GLY A 8 -4.88 -0.45 -6.17
N ARG A 9 -4.51 0.05 -7.35
CA ARG A 9 -3.29 0.86 -7.57
C ARG A 9 -3.46 2.34 -7.20
N PHE A 10 -4.28 2.65 -6.19
CA PHE A 10 -4.34 3.99 -5.61
C PHE A 10 -3.18 4.20 -4.64
N GLY A 11 -1.98 4.38 -5.18
CA GLY A 11 -0.72 4.36 -4.44
C GLY A 11 -0.07 2.96 -4.46
N MET A 12 1.14 2.88 -3.88
CA MET A 12 1.92 1.63 -3.89
C MET A 12 1.68 0.77 -2.64
N GLY A 13 1.12 1.33 -1.56
CA GLY A 13 1.02 0.65 -0.26
C GLY A 13 0.15 -0.61 -0.33
N HIS A 14 -1.08 -0.47 -0.81
CA HIS A 14 -2.04 -1.57 -0.92
C HIS A 14 -1.52 -2.71 -1.82
N GLU A 15 -0.88 -2.35 -2.94
CA GLU A 15 -0.30 -3.32 -3.86
C GLU A 15 0.90 -4.04 -3.25
N MET A 16 1.75 -3.33 -2.49
CA MET A 16 2.89 -3.95 -1.80
C MET A 16 2.44 -4.91 -0.71
N ALA A 17 1.39 -4.58 0.04
CA ALA A 17 0.78 -5.50 1.01
C ALA A 17 0.19 -6.75 0.32
N ALA A 18 -0.52 -6.58 -0.80
CA ALA A 18 -1.01 -7.70 -1.61
C ALA A 18 0.13 -8.61 -2.09
N ASN A 19 1.23 -8.03 -2.59
CA ASN A 19 2.41 -8.78 -3.01
C ASN A 19 3.04 -9.55 -1.83
N ALA A 20 3.14 -8.93 -0.66
CA ALA A 20 3.68 -9.56 0.53
C ALA A 20 2.82 -10.77 0.96
N ILE A 21 1.50 -10.64 0.92
CA ILE A 21 0.57 -11.74 1.18
C ILE A 21 0.79 -12.89 0.19
N CYS A 22 0.87 -12.58 -1.11
CA CYS A 22 1.14 -13.58 -2.14
C CYS A 22 2.49 -14.28 -1.95
N GLU A 23 3.56 -13.54 -1.57
CA GLU A 23 4.88 -14.10 -1.27
C GLU A 23 4.80 -15.09 -0.10
N GLN A 24 4.08 -14.74 0.98
CA GLN A 24 3.96 -15.59 2.16
C GLN A 24 3.16 -16.87 1.87
N PHE A 25 2.04 -16.79 1.15
CA PHE A 25 1.30 -17.98 0.76
C PHE A 25 2.16 -18.95 -0.05
N ARG A 26 2.88 -18.47 -1.07
CA ARG A 26 3.77 -19.33 -1.88
C ARG A 26 4.89 -20.00 -1.07
N LYS A 27 5.30 -19.35 0.04
CA LYS A 27 6.34 -19.89 0.93
C LYS A 27 5.78 -20.93 1.89
N LEU A 28 4.58 -20.70 2.42
CA LEU A 28 3.96 -21.56 3.42
C LEU A 28 3.36 -22.83 2.79
N ASP A 29 2.76 -22.72 1.62
CA ASP A 29 2.11 -23.82 0.93
C ASP A 29 2.28 -23.67 -0.59
N LYS A 30 3.10 -24.56 -1.17
CA LYS A 30 3.40 -24.57 -2.61
C LYS A 30 2.21 -25.02 -3.47
N ASP A 31 1.26 -25.75 -2.87
CA ASP A 31 0.07 -26.27 -3.56
C ASP A 31 -1.08 -25.25 -3.55
N THR A 32 -0.93 -24.14 -2.83
CA THR A 32 -1.90 -23.05 -2.87
C THR A 32 -1.79 -22.25 -4.18
N GLU A 33 -2.86 -22.27 -4.96
CA GLU A 33 -2.99 -21.43 -6.16
C GLU A 33 -3.32 -20.00 -5.72
N ILE A 34 -2.55 -19.03 -6.19
CA ILE A 34 -2.72 -17.62 -5.81
C ILE A 34 -2.97 -16.78 -7.06
N VAL A 35 -4.13 -16.16 -7.10
CA VAL A 35 -4.52 -15.22 -8.16
C VAL A 35 -4.59 -13.82 -7.57
N LYS A 36 -3.72 -12.93 -8.04
CA LYS A 36 -3.76 -11.50 -7.67
C LYS A 36 -4.34 -10.68 -8.81
N LYS A 37 -5.32 -9.80 -8.51
CA LYS A 37 -5.96 -8.90 -9.48
C LYS A 37 -6.07 -7.48 -8.92
N ASP A 38 -5.93 -6.50 -9.81
CA ASP A 38 -6.36 -5.12 -9.55
C ASP A 38 -7.84 -5.00 -9.90
N LEU A 39 -8.68 -4.73 -8.88
CA LEU A 39 -10.13 -4.72 -9.09
C LEU A 39 -10.57 -3.61 -10.04
N LEU A 40 -9.94 -2.42 -10.00
CA LEU A 40 -10.30 -1.33 -10.88
C LEU A 40 -9.96 -1.63 -12.34
N GLU A 41 -8.82 -2.29 -12.57
CA GLU A 41 -8.40 -2.72 -13.90
C GLU A 41 -9.34 -3.79 -14.45
N GLU A 42 -9.78 -4.74 -13.63
CA GLU A 42 -10.76 -5.77 -14.00
C GLU A 42 -12.14 -5.17 -14.26
N LEU A 43 -12.58 -4.22 -13.44
CA LEU A 43 -13.88 -3.57 -13.61
C LEU A 43 -13.90 -2.59 -14.80
N TYR A 44 -12.82 -1.86 -15.05
CA TYR A 44 -12.75 -0.77 -16.02
C TYR A 44 -11.43 -0.74 -16.81
N PRO A 45 -11.11 -1.78 -17.62
CA PRO A 45 -9.79 -1.95 -18.26
C PRO A 45 -9.39 -0.78 -19.15
N HIS A 46 -10.36 -0.10 -19.79
CA HIS A 46 -10.08 1.02 -20.68
C HIS A 46 -9.95 2.38 -19.98
N ILE A 47 -10.55 2.52 -18.80
CA ILE A 47 -10.63 3.79 -18.06
C ILE A 47 -9.67 3.79 -16.89
N SER A 48 -9.24 2.63 -16.40
CA SER A 48 -8.36 2.50 -15.23
C SER A 48 -7.08 3.32 -15.37
N LYS A 49 -6.44 3.31 -16.55
CA LYS A 49 -5.23 4.10 -16.83
C LYS A 49 -5.47 5.59 -16.69
N LEU A 50 -6.64 6.08 -17.14
CA LEU A 50 -7.02 7.50 -17.02
C LEU A 50 -7.30 7.88 -15.56
N ILE A 51 -8.00 7.01 -14.82
CA ILE A 51 -8.30 7.22 -13.39
C ILE A 51 -6.99 7.25 -12.59
N PHE A 52 -6.08 6.29 -12.80
CA PHE A 52 -4.78 6.29 -12.13
C PHE A 52 -3.91 7.49 -12.53
N GLY A 53 -3.93 7.89 -13.80
CA GLY A 53 -3.25 9.09 -14.30
C GLY A 53 -3.78 10.36 -13.65
N GLY A 54 -5.09 10.53 -13.57
CA GLY A 54 -5.75 11.65 -12.91
C GLY A 54 -5.47 11.70 -11.41
N PHE A 55 -5.54 10.56 -10.72
CA PHE A 55 -5.17 10.45 -9.31
C PHE A 55 -3.70 10.83 -9.07
N ARG A 56 -2.79 10.36 -9.91
CA ARG A 56 -1.37 10.70 -9.84
C ARG A 56 -1.14 12.21 -10.01
N LEU A 57 -1.74 12.83 -11.03
CA LEU A 57 -1.65 14.28 -11.25
C LEU A 57 -2.21 15.07 -10.07
N MET A 58 -3.33 14.63 -9.49
CA MET A 58 -3.92 15.27 -8.31
C MET A 58 -2.98 15.19 -7.09
N VAL A 59 -2.36 14.04 -6.86
CA VAL A 59 -1.39 13.84 -5.76
C VAL A 59 -0.09 14.61 -6.01
N GLU A 60 0.37 14.73 -7.26
CA GLU A 60 1.61 15.41 -7.61
C GLU A 60 1.49 16.95 -7.58
N HIS A 61 0.35 17.52 -8.00
CA HIS A 61 0.20 18.97 -8.25
C HIS A 61 -0.87 19.65 -7.43
N CYS A 62 -1.84 18.90 -6.87
CA CYS A 62 -3.02 19.46 -6.22
C CYS A 62 -3.21 18.94 -4.79
N HIS A 63 -2.15 18.97 -3.95
CA HIS A 63 -2.18 18.46 -2.57
C HIS A 63 -3.32 19.05 -1.73
N GLY A 64 -3.67 20.32 -1.93
CA GLY A 64 -4.79 20.97 -1.23
C GLY A 64 -6.14 20.35 -1.58
N ILE A 65 -6.36 20.04 -2.87
CA ILE A 65 -7.59 19.41 -3.37
C ILE A 65 -7.66 17.96 -2.89
N TYR A 66 -6.56 17.23 -2.94
CA TYR A 66 -6.48 15.87 -2.42
C TYR A 66 -6.83 15.81 -0.93
N ASN A 67 -6.19 16.64 -0.11
CA ASN A 67 -6.46 16.72 1.33
C ASN A 67 -7.90 17.14 1.64
N PHE A 68 -8.47 18.05 0.84
CA PHE A 68 -9.85 18.48 0.98
C PHE A 68 -10.83 17.33 0.63
N ILE A 69 -10.63 16.64 -0.49
CA ILE A 69 -11.44 15.48 -0.89
C ILE A 69 -11.32 14.35 0.14
N TYR A 70 -10.11 14.04 0.62
CA TYR A 70 -9.87 13.03 1.64
C TYR A 70 -10.57 13.36 2.97
N LYS A 71 -10.47 14.62 3.43
CA LYS A 71 -11.18 15.08 4.64
C LYS A 71 -12.70 15.11 4.45
N MET A 72 -13.18 15.50 3.26
CA MET A 72 -14.61 15.49 2.97
C MET A 72 -15.16 14.07 2.84
N SER A 73 -14.48 13.14 2.20
CA SER A 73 -14.92 11.73 2.11
C SER A 73 -15.09 11.10 3.49
N GLY A 74 -14.17 11.38 4.43
CA GLY A 74 -14.29 10.95 5.82
C GLY A 74 -15.47 11.59 6.59
N LYS A 75 -15.80 12.86 6.29
CA LYS A 75 -16.89 13.59 6.97
C LYS A 75 -18.28 13.36 6.35
N MET A 76 -18.35 13.22 5.02
CA MET A 76 -19.64 13.18 4.31
C MET A 76 -20.24 11.81 4.20
N LYS A 77 -19.60 10.74 4.73
CA LYS A 77 -20.05 9.34 4.51
C LYS A 77 -20.40 9.07 3.03
N VAL A 78 -19.71 9.75 2.10
CA VAL A 78 -19.83 9.45 0.67
C VAL A 78 -19.15 8.10 0.47
N GLU A 79 -19.90 7.07 0.77
CA GLU A 79 -19.51 5.70 0.46
C GLU A 79 -19.42 5.59 -1.06
N MET A 80 -18.22 5.67 -1.61
CA MET A 80 -17.97 5.22 -2.97
C MET A 80 -18.11 3.69 -3.00
N GLN A 81 -19.34 3.22 -2.80
CA GLN A 81 -19.62 1.80 -2.90
C GLN A 81 -19.71 1.46 -4.39
N PRO A 82 -18.86 0.60 -4.90
CA PRO A 82 -18.99 0.07 -6.25
C PRO A 82 -20.21 -0.85 -6.28
N ARG A 83 -21.39 -0.25 -6.43
CA ARG A 83 -22.68 -0.92 -6.52
C ARG A 83 -23.23 -0.77 -7.93
N GLY A 84 -23.95 -1.76 -8.43
CA GLY A 84 -24.66 -1.71 -9.68
C GLY A 84 -24.58 -3.01 -10.47
N ALA A 85 -25.61 -3.27 -11.29
CA ALA A 85 -25.72 -4.51 -12.06
C ALA A 85 -24.48 -4.81 -12.93
N ALA A 86 -23.85 -3.78 -13.50
CA ALA A 86 -22.66 -3.93 -14.34
C ALA A 86 -21.45 -4.42 -13.52
N ILE A 87 -21.26 -3.89 -12.29
CA ILE A 87 -20.17 -4.29 -11.40
C ILE A 87 -20.40 -5.72 -10.91
N TYR A 88 -21.62 -6.03 -10.48
CA TYR A 88 -21.96 -7.39 -10.05
C TYR A 88 -21.81 -8.41 -11.18
N LYS A 89 -22.15 -8.07 -12.43
CA LYS A 89 -21.92 -8.96 -13.58
C LYS A 89 -20.43 -9.24 -13.80
N LYS A 90 -19.57 -8.24 -13.61
CA LYS A 90 -18.12 -8.40 -13.74
C LYS A 90 -17.54 -9.19 -12.56
N LEU A 91 -17.95 -8.89 -11.32
CA LEU A 91 -17.55 -9.66 -10.14
C LEU A 91 -17.97 -11.13 -10.28
N LYS A 92 -19.19 -11.39 -10.72
CA LYS A 92 -19.69 -12.75 -11.01
C LYS A 92 -18.75 -13.49 -11.95
N LYS A 93 -18.38 -12.87 -13.09
CA LYS A 93 -17.45 -13.47 -14.05
C LYS A 93 -16.08 -13.79 -13.45
N ILE A 94 -15.54 -12.88 -12.61
CA ILE A 94 -14.25 -13.09 -11.94
C ILE A 94 -14.37 -14.28 -10.99
N LEU A 95 -15.40 -14.31 -10.13
CA LEU A 95 -15.57 -15.33 -9.11
C LEU A 95 -15.92 -16.70 -9.71
N GLU A 96 -16.74 -16.76 -10.76
CA GLU A 96 -17.03 -18.00 -11.51
C GLU A 96 -15.80 -18.56 -12.22
N LYS A 97 -14.94 -17.68 -12.77
CA LYS A 97 -13.70 -18.09 -13.43
C LYS A 97 -12.68 -18.60 -12.42
N GLU A 98 -12.49 -17.85 -11.33
CA GLU A 98 -11.42 -18.16 -10.38
C GLU A 98 -11.84 -19.17 -9.32
N GLN A 99 -13.11 -19.28 -8.96
CA GLN A 99 -13.65 -20.17 -7.92
C GLN A 99 -12.77 -20.22 -6.66
N PRO A 100 -12.53 -19.07 -6.01
CA PRO A 100 -11.62 -19.01 -4.87
C PRO A 100 -12.22 -19.65 -3.63
N ASP A 101 -11.36 -20.35 -2.86
CA ASP A 101 -11.69 -20.84 -1.51
C ASP A 101 -11.71 -19.71 -0.48
N VAL A 102 -10.93 -18.64 -0.72
CA VAL A 102 -10.88 -17.43 0.11
C VAL A 102 -10.56 -16.19 -0.72
N ILE A 103 -11.17 -15.06 -0.36
CA ILE A 103 -10.91 -13.75 -0.98
C ILE A 103 -10.21 -12.87 0.05
N VAL A 104 -9.05 -12.31 -0.32
CA VAL A 104 -8.28 -11.36 0.51
C VAL A 104 -8.28 -10.00 -0.18
N CYS A 105 -8.76 -8.97 0.53
CA CYS A 105 -8.79 -7.59 0.03
C CYS A 105 -7.80 -6.71 0.79
N THR A 106 -6.94 -6.00 0.06
CA THR A 106 -5.97 -5.03 0.63
C THR A 106 -6.29 -3.58 0.31
N HIS A 107 -7.48 -3.30 -0.25
CA HIS A 107 -7.94 -1.96 -0.57
C HIS A 107 -9.43 -1.80 -0.20
N PRO A 108 -9.86 -0.66 0.41
CA PRO A 108 -11.24 -0.48 0.87
C PRO A 108 -12.30 -0.68 -0.21
N MET A 109 -12.04 -0.17 -1.42
CA MET A 109 -12.93 -0.36 -2.57
C MET A 109 -13.17 -1.85 -2.90
N CYS A 110 -12.13 -2.69 -2.77
CA CYS A 110 -12.27 -4.14 -2.97
C CYS A 110 -13.14 -4.77 -1.89
N VAL A 111 -12.90 -4.37 -0.64
CA VAL A 111 -13.70 -4.83 0.53
C VAL A 111 -15.18 -4.51 0.31
N LYS A 112 -15.51 -3.24 0.01
CA LYS A 112 -16.89 -2.80 -0.21
C LYS A 112 -17.55 -3.51 -1.41
N ALA A 113 -16.81 -3.70 -2.51
CA ALA A 113 -17.33 -4.37 -3.69
C ALA A 113 -17.70 -5.84 -3.42
N ILE A 114 -16.79 -6.59 -2.79
CA ILE A 114 -17.03 -8.00 -2.46
C ILE A 114 -18.08 -8.14 -1.37
N ALA A 115 -18.04 -7.34 -0.31
CA ALA A 115 -19.04 -7.37 0.75
C ALA A 115 -20.46 -7.10 0.22
N SER A 116 -20.63 -6.07 -0.62
CA SER A 116 -21.91 -5.78 -1.26
C SER A 116 -22.37 -6.89 -2.21
N TYR A 117 -21.42 -7.55 -2.90
CA TYR A 117 -21.73 -8.71 -3.74
C TYR A 117 -22.18 -9.92 -2.89
N LYS A 118 -21.45 -10.22 -1.79
CA LYS A 118 -21.82 -11.29 -0.84
C LYS A 118 -23.22 -11.07 -0.27
N GLU A 119 -23.51 -9.86 0.20
CA GLU A 119 -24.83 -9.48 0.76
C GLU A 119 -25.96 -9.73 -0.26
N LYS A 120 -25.75 -9.34 -1.52
CA LYS A 120 -26.76 -9.48 -2.56
C LYS A 120 -26.95 -10.91 -3.07
N THR A 121 -25.90 -11.71 -3.11
CA THR A 121 -25.92 -13.04 -3.79
C THR A 121 -25.90 -14.21 -2.85
N GLY A 122 -25.64 -14.00 -1.54
CA GLY A 122 -25.45 -15.07 -0.57
C GLY A 122 -24.13 -15.84 -0.77
N LEU A 123 -23.12 -15.24 -1.43
CA LEU A 123 -21.83 -15.90 -1.62
C LEU A 123 -21.21 -16.27 -0.27
N SER A 124 -20.92 -17.55 -0.08
CA SER A 124 -20.37 -18.10 1.17
C SER A 124 -18.84 -18.04 1.26
N THR A 125 -18.13 -17.77 0.14
CA THR A 125 -16.66 -17.66 0.13
C THR A 125 -16.18 -16.66 1.17
N PRO A 126 -15.28 -17.04 2.11
CA PRO A 126 -14.78 -16.16 3.15
C PRO A 126 -14.07 -14.91 2.58
N LEU A 127 -14.38 -13.76 3.19
CA LEU A 127 -13.75 -12.46 2.90
C LEU A 127 -12.81 -12.08 4.04
N VAL A 128 -11.52 -11.95 3.71
CA VAL A 128 -10.49 -11.45 4.62
C VAL A 128 -10.15 -10.00 4.22
N THR A 129 -10.32 -9.08 5.15
CA THR A 129 -9.97 -7.67 4.97
C THR A 129 -8.63 -7.38 5.62
N CYS A 130 -7.59 -7.12 4.81
CA CYS A 130 -6.29 -6.70 5.30
C CYS A 130 -6.18 -5.17 5.27
N ILE A 131 -6.30 -4.54 6.43
CA ILE A 131 -6.22 -3.08 6.57
C ILE A 131 -4.75 -2.65 6.44
N THR A 132 -4.49 -1.72 5.52
CA THR A 132 -3.13 -1.23 5.20
C THR A 132 -2.90 0.22 5.59
N ASP A 133 -3.90 0.86 6.19
CA ASP A 133 -3.82 2.22 6.72
C ASP A 133 -3.57 2.18 8.24
N ILE A 134 -2.72 3.07 8.74
CA ILE A 134 -2.43 3.20 10.18
C ILE A 134 -3.49 4.02 10.94
N SER A 135 -4.42 4.64 10.22
CA SER A 135 -5.61 5.32 10.75
C SER A 135 -6.87 4.65 10.22
N MET A 136 -7.88 4.49 11.08
CA MET A 136 -9.14 3.90 10.65
C MET A 136 -9.91 4.86 9.75
N HIS A 137 -10.31 4.37 8.58
CA HIS A 137 -11.24 5.05 7.67
C HIS A 137 -12.52 4.20 7.57
N PRO A 138 -13.72 4.81 7.58
CA PRO A 138 -15.00 4.07 7.56
C PRO A 138 -15.18 3.11 6.39
N GLU A 139 -14.46 3.35 5.28
CA GLU A 139 -14.51 2.47 4.11
C GLU A 139 -13.92 1.07 4.33
N TRP A 140 -13.09 0.88 5.38
CA TRP A 140 -12.55 -0.43 5.71
C TRP A 140 -13.58 -1.37 6.35
N LYS A 141 -14.60 -0.83 7.01
CA LYS A 141 -15.61 -1.65 7.67
C LYS A 141 -16.65 -2.15 6.66
N ALA A 142 -16.90 -3.44 6.65
CA ALA A 142 -17.95 -4.08 5.88
C ALA A 142 -18.50 -5.31 6.62
N ASP A 143 -19.83 -5.38 6.80
CA ASP A 143 -20.49 -6.38 7.64
C ASP A 143 -20.31 -7.82 7.12
N GLN A 144 -20.03 -7.99 5.83
CA GLN A 144 -19.76 -9.29 5.21
C GLN A 144 -18.26 -9.71 5.27
N THR A 145 -17.43 -9.00 6.05
CA THR A 145 -16.06 -9.43 6.31
C THR A 145 -16.04 -10.51 7.38
N ASP A 146 -15.45 -11.66 7.05
CA ASP A 146 -15.33 -12.80 7.96
C ASP A 146 -14.12 -12.65 8.90
N LEU A 147 -13.02 -12.03 8.42
CA LEU A 147 -11.82 -11.81 9.21
C LEU A 147 -11.14 -10.48 8.84
N TYR A 148 -10.79 -9.69 9.85
CA TYR A 148 -9.96 -8.50 9.73
C TYR A 148 -8.53 -8.76 10.16
N LEU A 149 -7.57 -8.38 9.32
CA LEU A 149 -6.16 -8.27 9.68
C LEU A 149 -5.88 -6.79 9.95
N ALA A 150 -5.80 -6.42 11.23
CA ALA A 150 -5.63 -5.05 11.67
C ALA A 150 -4.14 -4.70 11.85
N PRO A 151 -3.68 -3.52 11.43
CA PRO A 151 -2.29 -3.10 11.59
C PRO A 151 -1.92 -2.79 13.04
N THR A 152 -2.85 -2.31 13.86
CA THR A 152 -2.60 -1.90 15.24
C THR A 152 -3.73 -2.33 16.18
N ARG A 153 -3.45 -2.25 17.49
CA ARG A 153 -4.47 -2.52 18.54
C ARG A 153 -5.57 -1.47 18.54
N GLU A 154 -5.23 -0.21 18.29
CA GLU A 154 -6.17 0.91 18.24
C GLU A 154 -7.20 0.71 17.13
N ILE A 155 -6.78 0.19 15.96
CA ILE A 155 -7.71 -0.15 14.87
C ILE A 155 -8.59 -1.34 15.26
N LYS A 156 -8.05 -2.36 15.94
CA LYS A 156 -8.88 -3.45 16.49
C LYS A 156 -9.94 -2.93 17.46
N GLU A 157 -9.55 -2.08 18.40
CA GLU A 157 -10.46 -1.48 19.37
C GLU A 157 -11.56 -0.66 18.69
N HIS A 158 -11.19 0.12 17.67
CA HIS A 158 -12.14 0.88 16.87
C HIS A 158 -13.16 -0.02 16.15
N LEU A 159 -12.72 -1.10 15.52
CA LEU A 159 -13.61 -2.08 14.88
C LEU A 159 -14.56 -2.74 15.86
N ILE A 160 -14.08 -3.05 17.08
CA ILE A 160 -14.93 -3.60 18.16
C ILE A 160 -16.00 -2.58 18.59
N CYS A 161 -15.62 -1.31 18.79
CA CYS A 161 -16.55 -0.24 19.11
C CYS A 161 -17.62 -0.04 18.03
N GLU A 162 -17.30 -0.33 16.77
CA GLU A 162 -18.23 -0.31 15.64
C GLU A 162 -19.04 -1.62 15.49
N GLY A 163 -18.93 -2.56 16.43
CA GLY A 163 -19.74 -3.79 16.50
C GLY A 163 -19.12 -5.01 15.81
N THR A 164 -17.85 -4.98 15.38
CA THR A 164 -17.17 -6.18 14.91
C THR A 164 -16.75 -7.05 16.09
N LYS A 165 -16.99 -8.36 16.01
CA LYS A 165 -16.61 -9.29 17.08
C LYS A 165 -15.09 -9.39 17.21
N ALA A 166 -14.58 -9.38 18.44
CA ALA A 166 -13.14 -9.40 18.73
C ALA A 166 -12.41 -10.63 18.16
N GLU A 167 -13.11 -11.77 18.08
CA GLU A 167 -12.63 -13.03 17.51
C GLU A 167 -12.37 -12.94 15.98
N ASN A 168 -13.09 -12.06 15.30
CA ASN A 168 -12.94 -11.83 13.87
C ASN A 168 -11.85 -10.77 13.54
N ILE A 169 -11.01 -10.37 14.52
CA ILE A 169 -10.00 -9.35 14.32
C ILE A 169 -8.65 -9.83 14.86
N LEU A 170 -7.68 -10.00 13.97
CA LEU A 170 -6.29 -10.30 14.32
C LEU A 170 -5.42 -9.05 14.14
N VAL A 171 -4.61 -8.73 15.14
CA VAL A 171 -3.59 -7.67 15.02
C VAL A 171 -2.33 -8.28 14.44
N THR A 172 -2.04 -8.00 13.17
CA THR A 172 -0.93 -8.62 12.42
C THR A 172 0.16 -7.64 12.02
N GLY A 173 -0.09 -6.35 12.13
CA GLY A 173 0.69 -5.35 11.39
C GLY A 173 0.31 -5.30 9.91
N ILE A 174 0.93 -4.38 9.17
CA ILE A 174 0.80 -4.32 7.71
C ILE A 174 1.75 -5.35 7.09
N PRO A 175 1.28 -6.23 6.17
CA PRO A 175 2.13 -7.20 5.51
C PRO A 175 3.31 -6.56 4.78
N VAL A 176 4.51 -7.07 5.02
CA VAL A 176 5.75 -6.62 4.36
C VAL A 176 6.38 -7.76 3.57
N ARG A 177 7.01 -7.43 2.43
CA ARG A 177 7.67 -8.41 1.57
C ARG A 177 8.84 -9.09 2.31
N GLN A 178 9.11 -10.35 1.96
CA GLN A 178 10.12 -11.20 2.59
C GLN A 178 11.49 -10.52 2.73
N GLN A 179 11.90 -9.73 1.74
CA GLN A 179 13.19 -9.02 1.75
C GLN A 179 13.39 -8.04 2.92
N PHE A 180 12.30 -7.66 3.63
CA PHE A 180 12.35 -6.77 4.79
C PHE A 180 12.29 -7.51 6.13
N LEU A 181 11.95 -8.81 6.15
CA LEU A 181 11.78 -9.58 7.38
C LEU A 181 13.12 -9.96 8.04
N ASN A 182 14.17 -10.14 7.23
CA ASN A 182 15.50 -10.57 7.69
C ASN A 182 16.47 -9.37 7.76
N MET A 183 16.04 -8.25 8.30
CA MET A 183 16.92 -7.10 8.50
C MET A 183 17.60 -7.21 9.86
N ASP A 184 18.89 -7.59 9.87
CA ASP A 184 19.70 -7.56 11.09
C ASP A 184 19.79 -6.12 11.62
N ARG A 185 19.43 -5.95 12.89
CA ARG A 185 19.49 -4.67 13.60
C ARG A 185 20.87 -4.35 14.18
N ASN A 186 21.84 -5.24 13.99
CA ASN A 186 23.17 -5.18 14.63
C ASN A 186 24.08 -4.04 14.17
N HIS A 187 23.59 -3.12 13.34
CA HIS A 187 24.40 -1.98 12.87
C HIS A 187 24.30 -0.71 13.74
N LEU A 188 23.48 -0.71 14.80
CA LEU A 188 23.26 0.50 15.62
C LEU A 188 24.29 0.74 16.72
N GLU A 189 25.19 -0.23 16.99
CA GLU A 189 26.08 -0.18 18.17
C GLU A 189 27.49 0.36 17.92
N ASN A 190 27.86 0.69 16.69
CA ASN A 190 29.19 1.25 16.41
C ASN A 190 29.14 2.78 16.32
N GLU A 191 30.04 3.46 17.06
CA GLU A 191 30.34 4.89 16.88
C GLU A 191 30.92 5.14 15.47
N LYS A 192 30.01 5.23 14.49
CA LYS A 192 30.43 5.49 13.11
C LYS A 192 30.78 6.96 12.95
N LYS A 193 31.98 7.23 12.42
CA LYS A 193 32.39 8.59 12.04
C LYS A 193 31.50 9.18 10.92
N VAL A 194 30.89 8.33 10.09
CA VAL A 194 30.05 8.73 8.95
C VAL A 194 28.64 8.17 9.12
N ARG A 195 27.63 9.04 9.10
CA ARG A 195 26.20 8.65 9.13
C ARG A 195 25.69 8.43 7.72
N LYS A 196 24.89 7.39 7.55
CA LYS A 196 24.30 6.98 6.27
C LYS A 196 22.82 7.32 6.24
N VAL A 197 22.44 8.24 5.35
CA VAL A 197 21.06 8.72 5.24
C VAL A 197 20.46 8.26 3.92
N LEU A 198 19.33 7.57 4.01
CA LEU A 198 18.51 7.23 2.85
C LEU A 198 17.32 8.19 2.76
N VAL A 199 17.17 8.85 1.62
CA VAL A 199 16.06 9.75 1.31
C VAL A 199 15.20 9.11 0.23
N MET A 200 13.89 8.93 0.46
CA MET A 200 13.01 8.30 -0.53
C MET A 200 11.58 8.84 -0.48
N GLY A 201 11.02 9.16 -1.65
CA GLY A 201 9.64 9.67 -1.83
C GLY A 201 8.61 8.61 -2.18
N GLY A 202 8.87 7.34 -1.82
CA GLY A 202 8.04 6.21 -2.24
C GLY A 202 8.17 5.90 -3.75
N GLY A 203 7.30 5.03 -4.26
CA GLY A 203 7.37 4.58 -5.67
C GLY A 203 7.13 5.69 -6.70
N LEU A 204 6.41 6.74 -6.34
CA LEU A 204 6.17 7.92 -7.19
C LEU A 204 7.28 8.99 -7.07
N GLY A 205 8.19 8.86 -6.09
CA GLY A 205 9.28 9.79 -5.88
C GLY A 205 8.84 11.19 -5.45
N LEU A 206 7.77 11.29 -4.65
CA LEU A 206 7.24 12.59 -4.21
C LEU A 206 7.98 13.04 -2.95
N MET A 207 8.86 14.02 -3.08
CA MET A 207 9.63 14.61 -1.98
C MET A 207 9.51 16.14 -2.03
N PRO A 208 8.60 16.73 -1.26
CA PRO A 208 8.56 18.17 -1.11
C PRO A 208 9.86 18.66 -0.46
N ASP A 209 10.32 19.85 -0.86
CA ASP A 209 11.52 20.51 -0.30
C ASP A 209 12.83 19.70 -0.36
N LEU A 210 12.97 18.77 -1.33
CA LEU A 210 14.17 17.95 -1.48
C LEU A 210 15.44 18.83 -1.62
N ARG A 211 15.36 19.96 -2.31
CA ARG A 211 16.46 20.92 -2.46
C ARG A 211 17.00 21.39 -1.12
N ARG A 212 16.11 21.83 -0.22
CA ARG A 212 16.48 22.31 1.11
C ARG A 212 17.06 21.18 1.97
N LEU A 213 16.48 19.99 1.87
CA LEU A 213 16.94 18.80 2.58
C LEU A 213 18.36 18.41 2.15
N LEU A 214 18.58 18.25 0.83
CA LEU A 214 19.89 17.83 0.30
C LEU A 214 20.98 18.89 0.53
N GLY A 215 20.64 20.18 0.43
CA GLY A 215 21.57 21.26 0.76
C GLY A 215 22.04 21.19 2.23
N LYS A 216 21.15 20.86 3.16
CA LYS A 216 21.51 20.64 4.57
C LYS A 216 22.36 19.38 4.77
N LEU A 217 21.98 18.25 4.16
CA LEU A 217 22.73 17.01 4.30
C LEU A 217 24.14 17.14 3.70
N HIS A 218 24.27 17.79 2.54
CA HIS A 218 25.55 18.06 1.89
C HIS A 218 26.48 18.95 2.75
N SER A 219 25.92 19.92 3.51
CA SER A 219 26.72 20.76 4.42
C SER A 219 27.26 20.00 5.65
N MET A 220 26.82 18.76 5.88
CA MET A 220 27.25 17.90 7.00
C MET A 220 28.41 17.01 6.56
N GLN A 221 29.66 17.35 6.91
CA GLN A 221 30.88 16.63 6.51
C GLN A 221 30.93 15.12 6.82
N SER A 222 30.11 14.64 7.75
CA SER A 222 30.06 13.23 8.21
C SER A 222 28.80 12.49 7.77
N VAL A 223 28.15 12.92 6.68
CA VAL A 223 26.92 12.29 6.18
C VAL A 223 27.12 11.82 4.75
N GLN A 224 26.81 10.55 4.49
CA GLN A 224 26.67 10.00 3.15
C GLN A 224 25.18 9.87 2.84
N THR A 225 24.75 10.38 1.70
CA THR A 225 23.34 10.41 1.33
C THR A 225 23.07 9.57 0.08
N ILE A 226 22.03 8.71 0.15
CA ILE A 226 21.45 8.08 -1.03
C ILE A 226 20.02 8.61 -1.19
N VAL A 227 19.68 9.07 -2.39
CA VAL A 227 18.33 9.52 -2.76
C VAL A 227 17.73 8.51 -3.73
N ILE A 228 16.51 8.03 -3.45
CA ILE A 228 15.77 7.18 -4.38
C ILE A 228 14.55 7.94 -4.88
N THR A 229 14.59 8.31 -6.17
CA THR A 229 13.57 9.13 -6.83
C THR A 229 12.38 8.29 -7.35
N GLY A 230 12.45 6.96 -7.24
CA GLY A 230 11.41 6.08 -7.76
C GLY A 230 11.19 6.27 -9.26
N LYS A 231 9.92 6.39 -9.68
CA LYS A 231 9.52 6.59 -11.08
C LYS A 231 9.55 8.08 -11.51
N ASN A 232 10.06 8.97 -10.67
CA ASN A 232 10.19 10.39 -10.99
C ASN A 232 11.50 10.67 -11.76
N HIS A 233 11.46 10.49 -13.08
CA HIS A 233 12.60 10.72 -13.96
C HIS A 233 13.08 12.18 -13.92
N LYS A 234 12.16 13.15 -13.85
CA LYS A 234 12.50 14.57 -13.77
C LYS A 234 13.34 14.87 -12.53
N MET A 235 12.94 14.32 -11.39
CA MET A 235 13.71 14.47 -10.15
C MET A 235 15.06 13.77 -10.23
N TYR A 236 15.14 12.59 -10.87
CA TYR A 236 16.42 11.92 -11.09
C TYR A 236 17.38 12.79 -11.89
N GLU A 237 16.97 13.31 -13.03
CA GLU A 237 17.77 14.17 -13.91
C GLU A 237 18.18 15.48 -13.23
N GLU A 238 17.31 16.08 -12.42
CA GLU A 238 17.60 17.31 -11.68
C GLU A 238 18.72 17.12 -10.63
N TRP A 239 18.80 15.92 -10.01
CA TRP A 239 19.66 15.70 -8.85
C TRP A 239 20.85 14.78 -9.10
N VAL A 240 20.84 13.96 -10.15
CA VAL A 240 21.97 13.12 -10.50
C VAL A 240 23.20 13.98 -10.78
N ASN A 241 24.33 13.63 -10.17
CA ASN A 241 25.62 14.34 -10.30
C ASN A 241 25.64 15.82 -9.82
N ARG A 242 24.65 16.24 -9.03
CA ARG A 242 24.61 17.62 -8.49
C ARG A 242 25.54 17.81 -7.28
N TYR A 243 25.68 16.78 -6.47
CA TYR A 243 26.56 16.74 -5.31
C TYR A 243 27.40 15.45 -5.37
N GLU A 244 28.69 15.52 -5.13
CA GLU A 244 29.60 14.37 -5.21
C GLU A 244 29.35 13.35 -4.08
N ASP A 245 28.91 13.81 -2.92
CA ASP A 245 28.61 13.01 -1.72
C ASP A 245 27.17 12.47 -1.69
N VAL A 246 26.33 12.81 -2.67
CA VAL A 246 24.94 12.37 -2.79
C VAL A 246 24.76 11.42 -3.96
N LYS A 247 24.52 10.16 -3.69
CA LYS A 247 24.20 9.17 -4.72
C LYS A 247 22.70 9.21 -5.03
N VAL A 248 22.35 9.49 -6.28
CA VAL A 248 20.94 9.49 -6.73
C VAL A 248 20.65 8.23 -7.53
N LEU A 249 19.55 7.59 -7.22
CA LEU A 249 19.05 6.39 -7.87
C LEU A 249 17.60 6.61 -8.33
N GLY A 250 17.24 6.06 -9.48
CA GLY A 250 15.87 6.01 -9.95
C GLY A 250 15.05 4.93 -9.23
N TYR A 251 14.13 4.29 -9.97
CA TYR A 251 13.36 3.15 -9.45
C TYR A 251 14.27 1.95 -9.20
N THR A 252 14.09 1.31 -8.03
CA THR A 252 14.79 0.07 -7.68
C THR A 252 13.87 -0.89 -6.95
N GLU A 253 13.99 -2.17 -7.25
CA GLU A 253 13.28 -3.24 -6.51
C GLU A 253 14.04 -3.65 -5.24
N ASN A 254 15.33 -3.36 -5.17
CA ASN A 254 16.24 -3.73 -4.08
C ASN A 254 16.26 -2.69 -2.93
N ILE A 255 15.11 -2.11 -2.61
CA ILE A 255 14.95 -1.11 -1.56
C ILE A 255 15.49 -1.60 -0.21
N SER A 256 15.28 -2.87 0.12
CA SER A 256 15.75 -3.48 1.38
C SER A 256 17.27 -3.39 1.55
N LYS A 257 18.05 -3.44 0.46
CA LYS A 257 19.51 -3.25 0.48
C LYS A 257 19.88 -1.85 0.97
N TYR A 258 19.19 -0.83 0.48
CA TYR A 258 19.46 0.57 0.83
C TYR A 258 18.93 0.90 2.24
N MET A 259 17.79 0.31 2.65
CA MET A 259 17.30 0.45 4.02
C MET A 259 18.25 -0.21 5.04
N ARG A 260 18.84 -1.36 4.72
CA ARG A 260 19.89 -1.99 5.56
C ARG A 260 21.18 -1.18 5.61
N TRP A 261 21.52 -0.50 4.53
CA TRP A 261 22.71 0.35 4.47
C TRP A 261 22.55 1.61 5.33
N ALA A 262 21.35 2.15 5.46
CA ALA A 262 21.08 3.43 6.10
C ALA A 262 21.02 3.32 7.63
N ASP A 263 21.59 4.31 8.31
CA ASP A 263 21.39 4.54 9.74
C ASP A 263 20.10 5.33 10.00
N LEU A 264 19.68 6.16 9.01
CA LEU A 264 18.45 6.97 9.06
C LEU A 264 17.74 6.93 7.71
N VAL A 265 16.43 6.77 7.73
CA VAL A 265 15.56 6.86 6.56
C VAL A 265 14.67 8.08 6.66
N ILE A 266 14.73 8.97 5.67
CA ILE A 266 13.84 10.11 5.52
C ILE A 266 12.87 9.78 4.38
N THR A 267 11.60 9.70 4.71
CA THR A 267 10.55 9.39 3.74
C THR A 267 9.33 10.27 3.96
N LYS A 268 8.47 10.37 2.96
CA LYS A 268 7.17 11.03 3.17
C LYS A 268 6.26 10.13 4.01
N ALA A 269 5.45 10.73 4.85
CA ALA A 269 4.34 10.08 5.53
C ALA A 269 3.15 9.89 4.57
#